data_1149ef9b693a3c3e9e0b87e915358a26
#
_entry.id   1149ef9b693a3c3e9e0b87e915358a26
#
_cell.length_a   1.000
_cell.length_b   1.000
_cell.length_c   1.000
_cell.angle_alpha   90.00
_cell.angle_beta   90.00
_cell.angle_gamma   90.00
#
_symmetry.space_group_name_H-M   'P 1'
#
loop_
_entity.id
_entity.type
_entity.pdbx_description
1 polymer ?
#
loop_
_entity_poly.entity_id
_entity_poly.type
_entity_poly.pdbx_seq_one_letter_code
_entity_poly.pdbx_strand_id
1 'polypeptide(L)'
;MLLSNKYIVCIWGILLVLSCTNTHTESSPTLLPELAQAENCMYAYPDSALHILEKMTPPKVTDKYQYATWCLLLSQAKIKNYVELESDSLISMGYKYFQQKENPQRKALAGYLEGIYYNDEKHDAKTALKYYLEAATEIEKTEDYQLAYFIYVGIGEVYVFRSLPDYAIDAFQKAYTFAKLSNNKIHMSLALSYLGRAYSIKPDAGKSISYYKNALEVARETEDKTSITIALNELAVVYEAFLKNDKQALIYALEALHINEEKESLQNYLTVGDIYRQLNMNDSAQYYLNKAATSNNIYTVCGAYQSLYYLNRTIPNNYAKAMAYCDKFYTYIDSITKIEHGKEIIAMREKYNHEKLLNEKKTLQIENEQIIQNYLYISLFIVIIIACLIFLYQRKLIQKERTIQMQEEQLRINNLRIHDNEMQMTQNEVHIMQLSEQLAANEGLHETMMEQQNGLNELKRKNKNLQQETILLQQNMAEYSQNMQETLKAQ
;
A
#
# COMPACT_ATOMS: atom_id res chain seq x y z
N MET A 1 -23.25 -11.58 47.75
CA MET A 1 -23.90 -11.77 46.46
C MET A 1 -24.33 -10.45 45.79
N LEU A 2 -23.58 -9.36 45.98
CA LEU A 2 -23.91 -8.01 45.45
C LEU A 2 -22.73 -7.30 44.76
N LEU A 3 -21.68 -8.05 44.39
CA LEU A 3 -20.47 -7.51 43.69
C LEU A 3 -20.35 -7.95 42.24
N SER A 4 -21.27 -8.77 41.72
CA SER A 4 -21.25 -9.30 40.36
C SER A 4 -21.80 -8.34 39.30
N ASN A 5 -22.75 -7.45 39.65
CA ASN A 5 -23.46 -6.61 38.66
C ASN A 5 -22.70 -5.37 38.21
N LYS A 6 -21.72 -4.87 38.96
CA LYS A 6 -20.96 -3.67 38.54
C LYS A 6 -19.92 -3.93 37.45
N TYR A 7 -19.39 -5.14 37.38
CA TYR A 7 -18.42 -5.50 36.31
C TYR A 7 -19.07 -5.80 34.95
N ILE A 8 -20.31 -6.31 34.99
CA ILE A 8 -21.10 -6.59 33.77
C ILE A 8 -21.47 -5.28 33.07
N VAL A 9 -21.79 -4.21 33.80
CA VAL A 9 -22.13 -2.90 33.23
C VAL A 9 -20.90 -2.25 32.55
N CYS A 10 -19.69 -2.41 33.09
CA CYS A 10 -18.46 -1.90 32.47
C CYS A 10 -18.09 -2.65 31.18
N ILE A 11 -18.31 -3.96 31.14
CA ILE A 11 -18.02 -4.78 29.94
C ILE A 11 -19.02 -4.47 28.81
N TRP A 12 -20.29 -4.23 29.13
CA TRP A 12 -21.30 -3.78 28.15
C TRP A 12 -21.06 -2.36 27.65
N GLY A 13 -20.52 -1.46 28.46
CA GLY A 13 -20.10 -0.11 28.04
C GLY A 13 -18.94 -0.15 27.03
N ILE A 14 -17.99 -1.06 27.19
CA ILE A 14 -16.86 -1.22 26.27
C ILE A 14 -17.28 -1.88 24.96
N LEU A 15 -18.23 -2.81 24.97
CA LEU A 15 -18.79 -3.44 23.77
C LEU A 15 -19.66 -2.49 22.93
N LEU A 16 -20.30 -1.49 23.54
CA LEU A 16 -21.10 -0.50 22.82
C LEU A 16 -20.25 0.57 22.12
N VAL A 17 -19.04 0.86 22.58
CA VAL A 17 -18.12 1.80 21.90
C VAL A 17 -17.43 1.16 20.70
N LEU A 18 -17.31 -0.17 20.63
CA LEU A 18 -16.75 -0.91 19.49
C LEU A 18 -17.77 -1.17 18.37
N SER A 19 -19.04 -0.83 18.54
CA SER A 19 -20.11 -1.10 17.58
C SER A 19 -20.45 0.06 16.65
N CYS A 20 -19.74 1.20 16.69
CA CYS A 20 -20.02 2.38 15.86
C CYS A 20 -18.97 2.66 14.79
N THR A 21 -18.38 1.63 14.19
CA THR A 21 -17.76 1.78 12.87
C THR A 21 -18.60 1.02 11.83
N ASN A 22 -19.83 1.49 11.63
CA ASN A 22 -20.50 1.20 10.38
C ASN A 22 -19.81 2.04 9.29
N THR A 23 -18.76 1.49 8.70
CA THR A 23 -18.42 1.82 7.33
C THR A 23 -19.60 1.34 6.49
N HIS A 24 -20.50 2.26 6.13
CA HIS A 24 -21.36 2.07 4.98
C HIS A 24 -20.43 1.95 3.78
N THR A 25 -19.98 0.75 3.47
CA THR A 25 -19.60 0.40 2.11
C THR A 25 -20.91 0.50 1.31
N GLU A 26 -21.17 1.68 0.72
CA GLU A 26 -22.14 1.75 -0.36
C GLU A 26 -21.70 0.70 -1.38
N SER A 27 -22.43 -0.39 -1.47
CA SER A 27 -22.22 -1.38 -2.51
C SER A 27 -22.33 -0.65 -3.85
N SER A 28 -21.30 -0.70 -4.66
CA SER A 28 -21.32 -0.06 -5.99
C SER A 28 -22.59 -0.50 -6.72
N PRO A 29 -23.34 0.44 -7.31
CA PRO A 29 -24.58 0.09 -8.01
C PRO A 29 -24.29 -1.00 -9.04
N THR A 30 -25.15 -2.01 -9.12
CA THR A 30 -25.03 -3.07 -10.12
C THR A 30 -25.06 -2.47 -11.52
N LEU A 31 -24.09 -2.79 -12.35
CA LEU A 31 -24.04 -2.33 -13.74
C LEU A 31 -25.18 -2.94 -14.57
N LEU A 32 -25.63 -2.19 -15.56
CA LEU A 32 -26.48 -2.74 -16.62
C LEU A 32 -25.75 -3.92 -17.29
N PRO A 33 -26.46 -4.99 -17.66
CA PRO A 33 -25.84 -6.20 -18.23
C PRO A 33 -24.97 -5.91 -19.44
N GLU A 34 -25.39 -5.01 -20.33
CA GLU A 34 -24.65 -4.61 -21.52
C GLU A 34 -23.36 -3.88 -21.18
N LEU A 35 -23.38 -3.00 -20.17
CA LEU A 35 -22.17 -2.31 -19.69
C LEU A 35 -21.18 -3.29 -19.07
N ALA A 36 -21.65 -4.21 -18.24
CA ALA A 36 -20.82 -5.25 -17.66
C ALA A 36 -20.22 -6.18 -18.71
N GLN A 37 -21.00 -6.55 -19.75
CA GLN A 37 -20.52 -7.38 -20.86
C GLN A 37 -19.43 -6.64 -21.66
N ALA A 38 -19.68 -5.37 -22.01
CA ALA A 38 -18.71 -4.56 -22.75
C ALA A 38 -17.41 -4.38 -21.96
N GLU A 39 -17.49 -4.11 -20.65
CA GLU A 39 -16.33 -3.99 -19.79
C GLU A 39 -15.50 -5.27 -19.73
N ASN A 40 -16.14 -6.43 -19.58
CA ASN A 40 -15.47 -7.73 -19.50
C ASN A 40 -14.72 -8.10 -20.79
N CYS A 41 -15.21 -7.69 -21.95
CA CYS A 41 -14.55 -7.98 -23.24
C CYS A 41 -13.64 -6.85 -23.74
N MET A 42 -13.57 -5.71 -23.04
CA MET A 42 -12.91 -4.50 -23.48
C MET A 42 -11.45 -4.67 -23.90
N TYR A 43 -10.70 -5.52 -23.23
CA TYR A 43 -9.28 -5.73 -23.52
C TYR A 43 -9.03 -6.87 -24.52
N ALA A 44 -9.83 -7.91 -24.47
CA ALA A 44 -9.66 -9.07 -25.36
C ALA A 44 -10.32 -8.88 -26.73
N TYR A 45 -11.46 -8.20 -26.76
CA TYR A 45 -12.30 -8.03 -27.94
C TYR A 45 -12.88 -6.62 -28.00
N PRO A 46 -12.04 -5.57 -28.20
CA PRO A 46 -12.47 -4.18 -28.15
C PRO A 46 -13.50 -3.80 -29.23
N ASP A 47 -13.47 -4.46 -30.38
CA ASP A 47 -14.48 -4.36 -31.46
C ASP A 47 -15.85 -4.81 -30.98
N SER A 48 -15.91 -5.94 -30.29
CA SER A 48 -17.14 -6.45 -29.69
C SER A 48 -17.66 -5.53 -28.58
N ALA A 49 -16.76 -5.00 -27.74
CA ALA A 49 -17.14 -4.02 -26.72
C ALA A 49 -17.74 -2.74 -27.35
N LEU A 50 -17.12 -2.22 -28.40
CA LEU A 50 -17.63 -1.06 -29.13
C LEU A 50 -19.03 -1.34 -29.71
N HIS A 51 -19.20 -2.48 -30.37
CA HIS A 51 -20.47 -2.88 -30.97
C HIS A 51 -21.61 -2.99 -29.92
N ILE A 52 -21.33 -3.56 -28.73
CA ILE A 52 -22.30 -3.63 -27.64
C ILE A 52 -22.70 -2.22 -27.20
N LEU A 53 -21.72 -1.35 -26.97
CA LEU A 53 -21.94 -0.01 -26.44
C LEU A 53 -22.66 0.94 -27.43
N GLU A 54 -22.44 0.76 -28.72
CA GLU A 54 -23.13 1.53 -29.79
C GLU A 54 -24.56 1.02 -30.05
N LYS A 55 -24.79 -0.29 -29.88
CA LYS A 55 -26.14 -0.87 -30.08
C LYS A 55 -27.08 -0.70 -28.90
N MET A 56 -26.53 -0.65 -27.68
CA MET A 56 -27.38 -0.47 -26.50
C MET A 56 -28.04 0.91 -26.51
N THR A 57 -29.25 0.99 -25.94
CA THR A 57 -29.86 2.30 -25.67
C THR A 57 -29.04 3.01 -24.59
N PRO A 58 -28.51 4.23 -24.84
CA PRO A 58 -27.75 4.96 -23.83
C PRO A 58 -28.55 5.07 -22.52
N PRO A 59 -27.91 4.84 -21.35
CA PRO A 59 -28.60 4.98 -20.08
C PRO A 59 -29.18 6.38 -19.92
N LYS A 60 -30.27 6.51 -19.17
CA LYS A 60 -30.86 7.84 -18.91
C LYS A 60 -29.87 8.71 -18.16
N VAL A 61 -29.78 9.99 -18.54
CA VAL A 61 -28.91 11.00 -17.86
C VAL A 61 -29.27 11.15 -16.38
N THR A 62 -30.51 10.80 -16.00
CA THR A 62 -30.97 10.77 -14.59
C THR A 62 -30.31 9.64 -13.80
N ASP A 63 -29.96 8.53 -14.42
CA ASP A 63 -29.14 7.47 -13.83
C ASP A 63 -27.65 7.80 -14.04
N LYS A 64 -27.17 8.73 -13.24
CA LYS A 64 -25.84 9.32 -13.41
C LYS A 64 -24.72 8.29 -13.38
N TYR A 65 -24.85 7.21 -12.60
CA TYR A 65 -23.82 6.18 -12.50
C TYR A 65 -23.69 5.38 -13.78
N GLN A 66 -24.80 4.85 -14.29
CA GLN A 66 -24.82 4.06 -15.52
C GLN A 66 -24.40 4.92 -16.72
N TYR A 67 -24.92 6.16 -16.79
CA TYR A 67 -24.61 7.09 -17.88
C TYR A 67 -23.13 7.46 -17.90
N ALA A 68 -22.54 7.82 -16.76
CA ALA A 68 -21.11 8.14 -16.65
C ALA A 68 -20.23 6.92 -16.99
N THR A 69 -20.65 5.73 -16.56
CA THR A 69 -19.93 4.49 -16.91
C THR A 69 -19.99 4.21 -18.41
N TRP A 70 -21.18 4.33 -19.02
CA TRP A 70 -21.33 4.19 -20.47
C TRP A 70 -20.46 5.19 -21.24
N CYS A 71 -20.40 6.45 -20.81
CA CYS A 71 -19.54 7.46 -21.42
C CYS A 71 -18.06 7.03 -21.43
N LEU A 72 -17.53 6.54 -20.29
CA LEU A 72 -16.14 6.11 -20.20
C LEU A 72 -15.87 4.85 -21.02
N LEU A 73 -16.74 3.84 -20.94
CA LEU A 73 -16.55 2.59 -21.66
C LEU A 73 -16.66 2.78 -23.18
N LEU A 74 -17.60 3.61 -23.64
CA LEU A 74 -17.72 3.93 -25.08
C LEU A 74 -16.48 4.66 -25.60
N SER A 75 -15.98 5.64 -24.83
CA SER A 75 -14.74 6.34 -25.18
C SER A 75 -13.54 5.40 -25.22
N GLN A 76 -13.42 4.53 -24.22
CA GLN A 76 -12.36 3.50 -24.17
C GLN A 76 -12.44 2.55 -25.37
N ALA A 77 -13.63 2.07 -25.71
CA ALA A 77 -13.83 1.18 -26.83
C ALA A 77 -13.49 1.87 -28.17
N LYS A 78 -13.87 3.14 -28.36
CA LYS A 78 -13.50 3.93 -29.54
C LYS A 78 -11.98 4.06 -29.66
N ILE A 79 -11.31 4.47 -28.60
CA ILE A 79 -9.83 4.62 -28.58
C ILE A 79 -9.15 3.29 -28.93
N LYS A 80 -9.58 2.18 -28.33
CA LYS A 80 -9.00 0.85 -28.58
C LYS A 80 -9.22 0.36 -30.02
N ASN A 81 -10.26 0.84 -30.70
CA ASN A 81 -10.55 0.53 -32.09
C ASN A 81 -10.02 1.60 -33.05
N TYR A 82 -9.17 2.52 -32.59
CA TYR A 82 -8.60 3.61 -33.39
C TYR A 82 -9.67 4.49 -34.07
N VAL A 83 -10.83 4.62 -33.40
CA VAL A 83 -11.90 5.55 -33.84
C VAL A 83 -11.61 6.90 -33.23
N GLU A 84 -11.45 7.91 -34.10
CA GLU A 84 -11.19 9.31 -33.71
C GLU A 84 -12.29 9.85 -32.80
N LEU A 85 -11.89 10.57 -31.76
CA LEU A 85 -12.80 11.22 -30.83
C LEU A 85 -13.02 12.67 -31.28
N GLU A 86 -14.21 12.98 -31.77
CA GLU A 86 -14.58 14.35 -32.18
C GLU A 86 -14.47 15.36 -31.05
N SER A 87 -14.70 14.93 -29.82
CA SER A 87 -14.58 15.74 -28.59
C SER A 87 -14.38 14.90 -27.34
N ASP A 88 -13.90 15.54 -26.26
CA ASP A 88 -13.80 14.96 -24.90
C ASP A 88 -15.13 14.90 -24.16
N SER A 89 -16.24 15.31 -24.76
CA SER A 89 -17.51 15.53 -24.05
C SER A 89 -17.94 14.31 -23.21
N LEU A 90 -17.84 13.10 -23.79
CA LEU A 90 -18.20 11.86 -23.07
C LEU A 90 -17.23 11.58 -21.95
N ILE A 91 -15.91 11.69 -22.22
CA ILE A 91 -14.88 11.47 -21.21
C ILE A 91 -15.05 12.44 -20.06
N SER A 92 -15.20 13.73 -20.36
CA SER A 92 -15.39 14.78 -19.37
C SER A 92 -16.66 14.62 -18.53
N MET A 93 -17.74 14.08 -19.07
CA MET A 93 -18.95 13.75 -18.30
C MET A 93 -18.66 12.63 -17.30
N GLY A 94 -18.01 11.55 -17.71
CA GLY A 94 -17.57 10.46 -16.85
C GLY A 94 -16.58 10.94 -15.79
N TYR A 95 -15.56 11.71 -16.21
CA TYR A 95 -14.55 12.26 -15.33
C TYR A 95 -15.16 13.13 -14.23
N LYS A 96 -15.97 14.12 -14.56
CA LYS A 96 -16.64 15.01 -13.58
C LYS A 96 -17.50 14.26 -12.58
N TYR A 97 -18.19 13.21 -13.04
CA TYR A 97 -19.02 12.41 -12.15
C TYR A 97 -18.17 11.60 -11.17
N PHE A 98 -17.17 10.85 -11.67
CA PHE A 98 -16.38 9.95 -10.83
C PHE A 98 -15.39 10.68 -9.92
N GLN A 99 -14.92 11.89 -10.26
CA GLN A 99 -14.12 12.69 -9.35
C GLN A 99 -14.79 12.94 -7.99
N GLN A 100 -16.12 12.97 -7.95
CA GLN A 100 -16.92 13.18 -6.73
C GLN A 100 -17.30 11.86 -6.01
N LYS A 101 -16.81 10.72 -6.47
CA LYS A 101 -17.17 9.39 -5.96
C LYS A 101 -15.95 8.65 -5.43
N GLU A 102 -16.16 7.79 -4.44
CA GLU A 102 -15.13 6.89 -3.93
C GLU A 102 -15.03 5.63 -4.82
N ASN A 103 -14.55 5.81 -6.04
CA ASN A 103 -14.32 4.73 -6.99
C ASN A 103 -12.97 4.95 -7.70
N PRO A 104 -11.86 4.48 -7.11
CA PRO A 104 -10.52 4.70 -7.66
C PRO A 104 -10.33 4.14 -9.08
N GLN A 105 -10.92 2.97 -9.37
CA GLN A 105 -10.81 2.35 -10.69
C GLN A 105 -11.44 3.23 -11.78
N ARG A 106 -12.65 3.76 -11.55
CA ARG A 106 -13.34 4.66 -12.50
C ARG A 106 -12.63 6.02 -12.61
N LYS A 107 -12.10 6.55 -11.52
CA LYS A 107 -11.28 7.77 -11.56
C LYS A 107 -10.03 7.58 -12.40
N ALA A 108 -9.33 6.47 -12.19
CA ALA A 108 -8.13 6.12 -12.97
C ALA A 108 -8.45 5.98 -14.46
N LEU A 109 -9.52 5.25 -14.80
CA LEU A 109 -9.95 5.10 -16.18
C LEU A 109 -10.29 6.46 -16.82
N ALA A 110 -11.06 7.29 -16.13
CA ALA A 110 -11.44 8.60 -16.63
C ALA A 110 -10.22 9.51 -16.86
N GLY A 111 -9.29 9.55 -15.90
CA GLY A 111 -8.05 10.31 -16.04
C GLY A 111 -7.15 9.78 -17.16
N TYR A 112 -7.07 8.47 -17.33
CA TYR A 112 -6.34 7.84 -18.44
C TYR A 112 -6.90 8.24 -19.80
N LEU A 113 -8.23 8.21 -19.96
CA LEU A 113 -8.89 8.58 -21.22
C LEU A 113 -8.73 10.07 -21.54
N GLU A 114 -8.87 10.96 -20.53
CA GLU A 114 -8.55 12.39 -20.70
C GLU A 114 -7.07 12.57 -21.11
N GLY A 115 -6.17 11.82 -20.46
CA GLY A 115 -4.74 11.85 -20.82
C GLY A 115 -4.49 11.49 -22.27
N ILE A 116 -5.10 10.43 -22.79
CA ILE A 116 -5.01 10.06 -24.22
C ILE A 116 -5.56 11.18 -25.11
N TYR A 117 -6.77 11.66 -24.81
CA TYR A 117 -7.39 12.68 -25.65
C TYR A 117 -6.53 13.95 -25.76
N TYR A 118 -5.98 14.43 -24.63
CA TYR A 118 -5.12 15.60 -24.67
C TYR A 118 -3.75 15.33 -25.32
N ASN A 119 -3.22 14.10 -25.19
CA ASN A 119 -1.97 13.74 -25.86
C ASN A 119 -2.12 13.59 -27.39
N ASP A 120 -3.11 12.83 -27.80
CA ASP A 120 -3.22 12.38 -29.18
C ASP A 120 -4.01 13.35 -30.06
N GLU A 121 -5.14 13.88 -29.58
CA GLU A 121 -6.02 14.74 -30.33
C GLU A 121 -5.68 16.23 -30.17
N LYS A 122 -5.29 16.65 -28.98
CA LYS A 122 -4.97 18.06 -28.69
C LYS A 122 -3.49 18.38 -28.76
N HIS A 123 -2.63 17.37 -28.76
CA HIS A 123 -1.17 17.51 -28.70
C HIS A 123 -0.71 18.39 -27.54
N ASP A 124 -1.51 18.38 -26.45
CA ASP A 124 -1.21 19.07 -25.19
C ASP A 124 -0.67 18.09 -24.15
N ALA A 125 0.61 17.77 -24.30
CA ALA A 125 1.32 16.86 -23.43
C ALA A 125 1.34 17.30 -21.96
N LYS A 126 1.24 18.60 -21.69
CA LYS A 126 1.19 19.13 -20.32
C LYS A 126 -0.11 18.73 -19.63
N THR A 127 -1.23 18.97 -20.28
CA THR A 127 -2.54 18.58 -19.76
C THR A 127 -2.69 17.06 -19.73
N ALA A 128 -2.20 16.35 -20.76
CA ALA A 128 -2.17 14.89 -20.78
C ALA A 128 -1.41 14.30 -19.58
N LEU A 129 -0.20 14.81 -19.30
CA LEU A 129 0.61 14.35 -18.17
C LEU A 129 -0.09 14.58 -16.84
N LYS A 130 -0.79 15.72 -16.66
CA LYS A 130 -1.59 15.98 -15.45
C LYS A 130 -2.61 14.88 -15.24
N TYR A 131 -3.42 14.56 -16.24
CA TYR A 131 -4.45 13.54 -16.15
C TYR A 131 -3.88 12.13 -15.94
N TYR A 132 -2.79 11.79 -16.62
CA TYR A 132 -2.10 10.52 -16.39
C TYR A 132 -1.55 10.38 -14.96
N LEU A 133 -1.00 11.45 -14.37
CA LEU A 133 -0.49 11.42 -12.99
C LEU A 133 -1.63 11.32 -11.96
N GLU A 134 -2.75 11.97 -12.20
CA GLU A 134 -3.96 11.80 -11.41
C GLU A 134 -4.47 10.36 -11.49
N ALA A 135 -4.55 9.79 -12.69
CA ALA A 135 -4.91 8.40 -12.93
C ALA A 135 -3.95 7.42 -12.22
N ALA A 136 -2.64 7.69 -12.28
CA ALA A 136 -1.63 6.89 -11.60
C ALA A 136 -1.80 6.87 -10.08
N THR A 137 -2.23 7.99 -9.49
CA THR A 137 -2.50 8.07 -8.05
C THR A 137 -3.72 7.24 -7.65
N GLU A 138 -4.75 7.20 -8.49
CA GLU A 138 -5.98 6.45 -8.20
C GLU A 138 -5.81 4.95 -8.49
N ILE A 139 -5.09 4.58 -9.56
CA ILE A 139 -4.92 3.17 -9.94
C ILE A 139 -4.07 2.39 -8.94
N GLU A 140 -3.12 3.03 -8.26
CA GLU A 140 -2.30 2.41 -7.21
C GLU A 140 -3.15 1.92 -6.01
N LYS A 141 -4.40 2.36 -5.88
CA LYS A 141 -5.38 1.93 -4.87
C LYS A 141 -6.20 0.70 -5.31
N THR A 142 -5.92 0.13 -6.46
CA THR A 142 -6.70 -0.94 -7.10
C THR A 142 -5.82 -2.11 -7.52
N GLU A 143 -6.45 -3.21 -7.91
CA GLU A 143 -5.76 -4.37 -8.49
C GLU A 143 -5.93 -4.43 -10.03
N ASP A 144 -6.36 -3.34 -10.68
CA ASP A 144 -6.43 -3.26 -12.13
C ASP A 144 -5.05 -3.00 -12.74
N TYR A 145 -4.22 -4.03 -12.68
CA TYR A 145 -2.83 -3.97 -13.15
C TYR A 145 -2.74 -3.73 -14.66
N GLN A 146 -3.78 -4.08 -15.41
CA GLN A 146 -3.80 -3.86 -16.85
C GLN A 146 -3.99 -2.38 -17.19
N LEU A 147 -4.92 -1.69 -16.54
CA LEU A 147 -5.07 -0.25 -16.68
C LEU A 147 -3.85 0.49 -16.14
N ALA A 148 -3.27 0.03 -15.02
CA ALA A 148 -2.04 0.59 -14.47
C ALA A 148 -0.89 0.54 -15.48
N TYR A 149 -0.71 -0.58 -16.19
CA TYR A 149 0.27 -0.69 -17.26
C TYR A 149 0.09 0.41 -18.31
N PHE A 150 -1.13 0.58 -18.82
CA PHE A 150 -1.39 1.60 -19.87
C PHE A 150 -1.17 3.03 -19.39
N ILE A 151 -1.56 3.34 -18.14
CA ILE A 151 -1.33 4.66 -17.54
C ILE A 151 0.17 4.97 -17.50
N TYR A 152 0.99 4.03 -17.00
CA TYR A 152 2.43 4.26 -16.88
C TYR A 152 3.15 4.23 -18.24
N VAL A 153 2.64 3.51 -19.23
CA VAL A 153 3.10 3.65 -20.62
C VAL A 153 2.83 5.06 -21.14
N GLY A 154 1.62 5.59 -20.99
CA GLY A 154 1.28 6.95 -21.40
C GLY A 154 2.17 8.01 -20.76
N ILE A 155 2.44 7.90 -19.44
CA ILE A 155 3.37 8.79 -18.74
C ILE A 155 4.77 8.69 -19.36
N GLY A 156 5.27 7.47 -19.57
CA GLY A 156 6.60 7.23 -20.12
C GLY A 156 6.74 7.77 -21.54
N GLU A 157 5.74 7.60 -22.40
CA GLU A 157 5.74 8.11 -23.78
C GLU A 157 5.79 9.64 -23.80
N VAL A 158 5.00 10.33 -22.96
CA VAL A 158 5.10 11.79 -22.84
C VAL A 158 6.53 12.22 -22.50
N TYR A 159 7.23 11.52 -21.60
CA TYR A 159 8.61 11.85 -21.25
C TYR A 159 9.61 11.49 -22.36
N VAL A 160 9.42 10.39 -23.09
CA VAL A 160 10.24 10.03 -24.26
C VAL A 160 10.18 11.13 -25.31
N PHE A 161 8.97 11.56 -25.69
CA PHE A 161 8.77 12.61 -26.68
C PHE A 161 9.35 13.98 -26.26
N ARG A 162 9.52 14.17 -24.93
CA ARG A 162 10.16 15.39 -24.38
C ARG A 162 11.65 15.22 -24.09
N SER A 163 12.26 14.10 -24.52
CA SER A 163 13.68 13.80 -24.28
C SER A 163 14.06 13.83 -22.80
N LEU A 164 13.19 13.31 -21.95
CA LEU A 164 13.35 13.20 -20.51
C LEU A 164 13.54 11.73 -20.09
N PRO A 165 14.68 11.10 -20.44
CA PRO A 165 14.85 9.65 -20.34
C PRO A 165 14.79 9.10 -18.91
N ASP A 166 15.28 9.81 -17.90
CA ASP A 166 15.27 9.31 -16.53
C ASP A 166 13.83 9.16 -15.99
N TYR A 167 12.97 10.11 -16.32
CA TYR A 167 11.56 10.05 -15.97
C TYR A 167 10.80 8.98 -16.76
N ALA A 168 11.16 8.80 -18.03
CA ALA A 168 10.59 7.74 -18.86
C ALA A 168 10.96 6.35 -18.34
N ILE A 169 12.24 6.15 -17.93
CA ILE A 169 12.72 4.90 -17.33
C ILE A 169 11.91 4.54 -16.10
N ASP A 170 11.72 5.49 -15.16
CA ASP A 170 10.93 5.27 -13.95
C ASP A 170 9.48 4.83 -14.28
N ALA A 171 8.84 5.52 -15.23
CA ALA A 171 7.49 5.20 -15.66
C ALA A 171 7.40 3.80 -16.31
N PHE A 172 8.31 3.48 -17.23
CA PHE A 172 8.31 2.19 -17.92
C PHE A 172 8.70 1.02 -17.01
N GLN A 173 9.52 1.24 -15.97
CA GLN A 173 9.78 0.23 -14.94
C GLN A 173 8.51 -0.11 -14.16
N LYS A 174 7.70 0.89 -13.82
CA LYS A 174 6.39 0.66 -13.22
C LYS A 174 5.46 -0.07 -14.18
N ALA A 175 5.40 0.34 -15.46
CA ALA A 175 4.62 -0.36 -16.48
C ALA A 175 5.03 -1.84 -16.58
N TYR A 176 6.33 -2.15 -16.62
CA TYR A 176 6.83 -3.53 -16.61
C TYR A 176 6.40 -4.30 -15.36
N THR A 177 6.44 -3.66 -14.21
CA THR A 177 6.00 -4.28 -12.94
C THR A 177 4.52 -4.65 -13.01
N PHE A 178 3.66 -3.76 -13.50
CA PHE A 178 2.22 -4.04 -13.64
C PHE A 178 1.93 -5.06 -14.75
N ALA A 179 2.71 -5.08 -15.83
CA ALA A 179 2.62 -6.14 -16.84
C ALA A 179 2.94 -7.53 -16.24
N LYS A 180 3.90 -7.60 -15.33
CA LYS A 180 4.19 -8.84 -14.58
C LYS A 180 3.06 -9.22 -13.64
N LEU A 181 2.51 -8.28 -12.88
CA LEU A 181 1.39 -8.53 -11.95
C LEU A 181 0.12 -8.99 -12.69
N SER A 182 -0.13 -8.46 -13.90
CA SER A 182 -1.22 -8.93 -14.77
C SER A 182 -0.91 -10.22 -15.53
N ASN A 183 0.29 -10.78 -15.36
CA ASN A 183 0.79 -11.95 -16.10
C ASN A 183 0.65 -11.85 -17.63
N ASN A 184 0.76 -10.63 -18.18
CA ASN A 184 0.61 -10.36 -19.61
C ASN A 184 1.99 -10.25 -20.26
N LYS A 185 2.45 -11.34 -20.91
CA LYS A 185 3.77 -11.41 -21.56
C LYS A 185 3.91 -10.42 -22.73
N ILE A 186 2.83 -10.14 -23.47
CA ILE A 186 2.86 -9.13 -24.55
C ILE A 186 3.18 -7.76 -23.96
N HIS A 187 2.47 -7.35 -22.89
CA HIS A 187 2.74 -6.09 -22.22
C HIS A 187 4.13 -6.05 -21.57
N MET A 188 4.64 -7.19 -21.07
CA MET A 188 6.00 -7.29 -20.56
C MET A 188 7.03 -7.01 -21.67
N SER A 189 6.87 -7.62 -22.84
CA SER A 189 7.73 -7.40 -24.00
C SER A 189 7.71 -5.92 -24.44
N LEU A 190 6.52 -5.35 -24.56
CA LEU A 190 6.36 -3.94 -24.96
C LEU A 190 6.99 -2.99 -23.91
N ALA A 191 6.80 -3.24 -22.61
CA ALA A 191 7.43 -2.43 -21.57
C ALA A 191 8.95 -2.51 -21.60
N LEU A 192 9.53 -3.69 -21.89
CA LEU A 192 10.97 -3.84 -22.11
C LEU A 192 11.45 -3.06 -23.34
N SER A 193 10.67 -3.05 -24.43
CA SER A 193 10.97 -2.25 -25.61
C SER A 193 10.94 -0.75 -25.30
N TYR A 194 9.97 -0.27 -24.53
CA TYR A 194 9.92 1.12 -24.06
C TYR A 194 11.12 1.49 -23.17
N LEU A 195 11.55 0.59 -22.27
CA LEU A 195 12.79 0.77 -21.50
C LEU A 195 14.02 0.87 -22.42
N GLY A 196 14.12 -0.01 -23.42
CA GLY A 196 15.16 0.05 -24.43
C GLY A 196 15.20 1.41 -25.12
N ARG A 197 14.06 1.95 -25.52
CA ARG A 197 13.92 3.28 -26.14
C ARG A 197 14.36 4.41 -25.22
N ALA A 198 13.95 4.37 -23.95
CA ALA A 198 14.37 5.38 -22.98
C ALA A 198 15.89 5.37 -22.76
N TYR A 199 16.53 4.19 -22.74
CA TYR A 199 17.98 4.07 -22.68
C TYR A 199 18.69 4.46 -23.97
N SER A 200 18.03 4.39 -25.13
CA SER A 200 18.57 4.95 -26.39
C SER A 200 18.65 6.47 -26.32
N ILE A 201 17.65 7.12 -25.76
CA ILE A 201 17.64 8.59 -25.58
C ILE A 201 18.69 9.02 -24.56
N LYS A 202 18.94 8.22 -23.52
CA LYS A 202 19.98 8.43 -22.50
C LYS A 202 21.41 8.13 -22.97
N PRO A 203 21.66 7.90 -24.19
CA PRO A 203 22.72 7.26 -24.95
C PRO A 203 23.49 6.14 -24.23
N ASP A 204 22.74 5.17 -23.66
CA ASP A 204 23.29 3.94 -23.08
C ASP A 204 22.96 2.75 -24.00
N ALA A 205 23.75 2.60 -25.06
CA ALA A 205 23.56 1.55 -26.06
C ALA A 205 23.59 0.14 -25.47
N GLY A 206 24.41 -0.09 -24.44
CA GLY A 206 24.53 -1.40 -23.80
C GLY A 206 23.23 -1.84 -23.13
N LYS A 207 22.63 -0.96 -22.33
CA LYS A 207 21.32 -1.20 -21.71
C LYS A 207 20.20 -1.25 -22.72
N SER A 208 20.19 -0.34 -23.69
CA SER A 208 19.19 -0.32 -24.75
C SER A 208 19.12 -1.67 -25.48
N ILE A 209 20.28 -2.19 -25.95
CA ILE A 209 20.35 -3.49 -26.62
C ILE A 209 19.92 -4.63 -25.70
N SER A 210 20.32 -4.60 -24.45
CA SER A 210 19.93 -5.63 -23.47
C SER A 210 18.41 -5.67 -23.30
N TYR A 211 17.78 -4.53 -23.11
CA TYR A 211 16.32 -4.45 -22.97
C TYR A 211 15.60 -4.90 -24.23
N TYR A 212 16.02 -4.49 -25.41
CA TYR A 212 15.40 -4.94 -26.67
C TYR A 212 15.58 -6.43 -26.94
N LYS A 213 16.75 -7.01 -26.60
CA LYS A 213 16.95 -8.47 -26.70
C LYS A 213 16.00 -9.23 -25.76
N ASN A 214 15.88 -8.76 -24.51
CA ASN A 214 14.95 -9.36 -23.57
C ASN A 214 13.48 -9.20 -24.04
N ALA A 215 13.15 -8.04 -24.63
CA ALA A 215 11.84 -7.82 -25.22
C ALA A 215 11.55 -8.81 -26.36
N LEU A 216 12.54 -9.02 -27.25
CA LEU A 216 12.43 -9.97 -28.37
C LEU A 216 12.27 -11.41 -27.89
N GLU A 217 13.00 -11.80 -26.83
CA GLU A 217 12.89 -13.12 -26.24
C GLU A 217 11.48 -13.37 -25.71
N VAL A 218 10.96 -12.45 -24.89
CA VAL A 218 9.59 -12.54 -24.34
C VAL A 218 8.54 -12.50 -25.46
N ALA A 219 8.72 -11.66 -26.50
CA ALA A 219 7.80 -11.58 -27.63
C ALA A 219 7.72 -12.89 -28.40
N ARG A 220 8.87 -13.55 -28.65
CA ARG A 220 8.93 -14.83 -29.33
C ARG A 220 8.23 -15.96 -28.57
N GLU A 221 8.24 -15.90 -27.22
CA GLU A 221 7.48 -16.85 -26.38
C GLU A 221 5.94 -16.71 -26.57
N THR A 222 5.46 -15.56 -26.96
CA THR A 222 4.01 -15.30 -27.17
C THR A 222 3.58 -15.42 -28.62
N GLU A 223 4.53 -15.57 -29.54
CA GLU A 223 4.31 -15.56 -30.99
C GLU A 223 3.60 -14.28 -31.50
N ASP A 224 3.63 -13.19 -30.69
CA ASP A 224 3.00 -11.93 -31.06
C ASP A 224 3.84 -11.19 -32.11
N LYS A 225 3.41 -11.26 -33.34
CA LYS A 225 4.10 -10.65 -34.50
C LYS A 225 4.38 -9.17 -34.31
N THR A 226 3.47 -8.45 -33.68
CA THR A 226 3.62 -6.98 -33.46
C THR A 226 4.77 -6.68 -32.50
N SER A 227 4.81 -7.34 -31.34
CA SER A 227 5.89 -7.15 -30.35
C SER A 227 7.24 -7.60 -30.88
N ILE A 228 7.29 -8.72 -31.64
CA ILE A 228 8.51 -9.20 -32.30
C ILE A 228 9.02 -8.14 -33.28
N THR A 229 8.14 -7.63 -34.14
CA THR A 229 8.49 -6.60 -35.14
C THR A 229 9.01 -5.32 -34.47
N ILE A 230 8.38 -4.86 -33.41
CA ILE A 230 8.82 -3.67 -32.66
C ILE A 230 10.23 -3.90 -32.11
N ALA A 231 10.47 -5.00 -31.40
CA ALA A 231 11.77 -5.29 -30.79
C ALA A 231 12.88 -5.43 -31.84
N LEU A 232 12.62 -6.08 -32.96
CA LEU A 232 13.57 -6.22 -34.08
C LEU A 232 13.89 -4.87 -34.76
N ASN A 233 12.88 -4.04 -34.99
CA ASN A 233 13.07 -2.73 -35.58
C ASN A 233 13.90 -1.81 -34.69
N GLU A 234 13.62 -1.80 -33.39
CA GLU A 234 14.38 -1.01 -32.41
C GLU A 234 15.83 -1.53 -32.27
N LEU A 235 16.06 -2.86 -32.30
CA LEU A 235 17.40 -3.42 -32.38
C LEU A 235 18.13 -2.94 -33.64
N ALA A 236 17.50 -2.95 -34.82
CA ALA A 236 18.08 -2.49 -36.02
C ALA A 236 18.56 -1.02 -35.91
N VAL A 237 17.70 -0.16 -35.36
CA VAL A 237 18.01 1.26 -35.13
C VAL A 237 19.22 1.43 -34.20
N VAL A 238 19.28 0.71 -33.10
CA VAL A 238 20.39 0.83 -32.14
C VAL A 238 21.69 0.28 -32.71
N TYR A 239 21.66 -0.85 -33.45
CA TYR A 239 22.83 -1.40 -34.08
C TYR A 239 23.38 -0.45 -35.18
N GLU A 240 22.53 0.21 -35.93
CA GLU A 240 22.93 1.23 -36.91
C GLU A 240 23.45 2.49 -36.21
N ALA A 241 22.65 3.08 -35.32
CA ALA A 241 22.94 4.40 -34.77
C ALA A 241 24.14 4.42 -33.83
N PHE A 242 24.26 3.44 -32.92
CA PHE A 242 25.27 3.46 -31.87
C PHE A 242 26.46 2.53 -32.17
N LEU A 243 26.23 1.35 -32.74
CA LEU A 243 27.30 0.38 -32.98
C LEU A 243 27.91 0.50 -34.38
N LYS A 244 27.29 1.26 -35.29
CA LYS A 244 27.70 1.39 -36.70
C LYS A 244 27.87 0.03 -37.37
N ASN A 245 27.04 -0.94 -36.96
CA ASN A 245 27.03 -2.28 -37.54
C ASN A 245 25.82 -2.43 -38.47
N ASP A 246 25.92 -1.78 -39.62
CA ASP A 246 24.83 -1.70 -40.60
C ASP A 246 24.44 -3.08 -41.14
N LYS A 247 25.37 -4.03 -41.22
CA LYS A 247 25.07 -5.41 -41.66
C LYS A 247 24.15 -6.13 -40.65
N GLN A 248 24.44 -6.06 -39.38
CA GLN A 248 23.57 -6.65 -38.37
C GLN A 248 22.25 -5.92 -38.22
N ALA A 249 22.28 -4.58 -38.33
CA ALA A 249 21.09 -3.75 -38.37
C ALA A 249 20.16 -4.16 -39.52
N LEU A 250 20.69 -4.39 -40.71
CA LEU A 250 19.91 -4.81 -41.88
C LEU A 250 19.24 -6.17 -41.66
N ILE A 251 19.94 -7.12 -41.03
CA ILE A 251 19.37 -8.44 -40.71
C ILE A 251 18.12 -8.28 -39.87
N TYR A 252 18.20 -7.53 -38.76
CA TYR A 252 17.05 -7.29 -37.85
C TYR A 252 15.93 -6.52 -38.58
N ALA A 253 16.27 -5.48 -39.36
CA ALA A 253 15.27 -4.68 -40.07
C ALA A 253 14.51 -5.50 -41.11
N LEU A 254 15.21 -6.36 -41.87
CA LEU A 254 14.56 -7.22 -42.87
C LEU A 254 13.74 -8.33 -42.23
N GLU A 255 14.19 -8.90 -41.09
CA GLU A 255 13.39 -9.85 -40.33
C GLU A 255 12.09 -9.18 -39.83
N ALA A 256 12.17 -7.95 -39.29
CA ALA A 256 11.00 -7.20 -38.85
C ALA A 256 10.02 -6.93 -40.02
N LEU A 257 10.54 -6.61 -41.22
CA LEU A 257 9.73 -6.36 -42.38
C LEU A 257 9.03 -7.64 -42.87
N HIS A 258 9.73 -8.77 -42.89
CA HIS A 258 9.18 -10.07 -43.34
C HIS A 258 8.07 -10.59 -42.44
N ILE A 259 8.21 -10.47 -41.10
CA ILE A 259 7.20 -10.96 -40.14
C ILE A 259 5.86 -10.22 -40.32
N ASN A 260 5.89 -8.96 -40.76
CA ASN A 260 4.72 -8.09 -40.85
C ASN A 260 4.27 -7.79 -42.28
N GLU A 261 4.52 -8.73 -43.22
CA GLU A 261 4.15 -8.58 -44.63
C GLU A 261 2.68 -8.21 -44.88
N GLU A 262 1.76 -8.72 -44.03
CA GLU A 262 0.32 -8.46 -44.16
C GLU A 262 -0.09 -7.05 -43.66
N LYS A 263 0.70 -6.43 -42.82
CA LYS A 263 0.45 -5.11 -42.24
C LYS A 263 1.64 -4.20 -42.54
N GLU A 264 1.63 -3.51 -43.69
CA GLU A 264 2.72 -2.61 -44.09
C GLU A 264 3.04 -1.59 -42.98
N SER A 265 4.10 -1.87 -42.22
CA SER A 265 4.62 -0.91 -41.26
C SER A 265 5.52 0.09 -41.96
N LEU A 266 4.99 1.25 -42.33
CA LEU A 266 5.74 2.32 -42.98
C LEU A 266 6.94 2.81 -42.14
N GLN A 267 6.91 2.62 -40.84
CA GLN A 267 8.06 2.82 -39.92
C GLN A 267 9.21 1.86 -40.20
N ASN A 268 8.92 0.57 -40.47
CA ASN A 268 9.96 -0.41 -40.83
C ASN A 268 10.61 -0.10 -42.16
N TYR A 269 9.87 0.44 -43.12
CA TYR A 269 10.43 0.91 -44.40
C TYR A 269 11.42 2.07 -44.21
N LEU A 270 11.15 2.99 -43.25
CA LEU A 270 12.10 4.06 -42.94
C LEU A 270 13.42 3.45 -42.41
N THR A 271 13.35 2.53 -41.45
CA THR A 271 14.53 1.89 -40.87
C THR A 271 15.35 1.13 -41.93
N VAL A 272 14.71 0.30 -42.74
CA VAL A 272 15.37 -0.46 -43.82
C VAL A 272 16.00 0.50 -44.85
N GLY A 273 15.26 1.54 -45.23
CA GLY A 273 15.74 2.55 -46.22
C GLY A 273 16.95 3.32 -45.70
N ASP A 274 16.96 3.68 -44.44
CA ASP A 274 18.08 4.42 -43.84
C ASP A 274 19.33 3.54 -43.71
N ILE A 275 19.20 2.27 -43.34
CA ILE A 275 20.30 1.32 -43.32
C ILE A 275 20.88 1.08 -44.72
N TYR A 276 20.03 0.94 -45.75
CA TYR A 276 20.52 0.83 -47.14
C TYR A 276 21.26 2.10 -47.56
N ARG A 277 20.82 3.28 -47.15
CA ARG A 277 21.54 4.54 -47.36
C ARG A 277 22.94 4.52 -46.76
N GLN A 278 23.07 4.04 -45.50
CA GLN A 278 24.38 3.90 -44.83
C GLN A 278 25.30 2.90 -45.54
N LEU A 279 24.74 1.85 -46.14
CA LEU A 279 25.45 0.86 -46.93
C LEU A 279 25.74 1.32 -48.35
N ASN A 280 25.38 2.55 -48.71
CA ASN A 280 25.50 3.11 -50.07
C ASN A 280 24.73 2.34 -51.17
N MET A 281 23.68 1.60 -50.77
CA MET A 281 22.80 0.90 -51.72
C MET A 281 21.66 1.84 -52.16
N ASN A 282 22.00 2.81 -52.99
CA ASN A 282 21.18 3.99 -53.26
C ASN A 282 19.79 3.66 -53.82
N ASP A 283 19.67 2.69 -54.74
CA ASP A 283 18.38 2.33 -55.35
C ASP A 283 17.42 1.70 -54.34
N SER A 284 17.93 0.77 -53.50
CA SER A 284 17.16 0.17 -52.41
C SER A 284 16.76 1.23 -51.37
N ALA A 285 17.69 2.09 -50.97
CA ALA A 285 17.42 3.19 -50.05
C ALA A 285 16.29 4.08 -50.56
N GLN A 286 16.39 4.54 -51.86
CA GLN A 286 15.39 5.40 -52.48
C GLN A 286 13.99 4.74 -52.50
N TYR A 287 13.93 3.43 -52.80
CA TYR A 287 12.69 2.68 -52.85
C TYR A 287 12.01 2.64 -51.46
N TYR A 288 12.73 2.19 -50.44
CA TYR A 288 12.18 2.04 -49.11
C TYR A 288 11.83 3.39 -48.44
N LEU A 289 12.67 4.41 -48.61
CA LEU A 289 12.42 5.76 -48.10
C LEU A 289 11.20 6.44 -48.76
N ASN A 290 11.01 6.24 -50.06
CA ASN A 290 9.83 6.77 -50.75
C ASN A 290 8.54 6.10 -50.19
N LYS A 291 8.56 4.81 -49.93
CA LYS A 291 7.43 4.13 -49.25
C LYS A 291 7.19 4.70 -47.86
N ALA A 292 8.23 4.90 -47.05
CA ALA A 292 8.12 5.48 -45.72
C ALA A 292 7.51 6.91 -45.75
N ALA A 293 7.82 7.69 -46.79
CA ALA A 293 7.31 9.05 -46.98
C ALA A 293 5.79 9.12 -47.24
N THR A 294 5.11 7.98 -47.47
CA THR A 294 3.63 7.91 -47.65
C THR A 294 2.91 7.67 -46.30
N SER A 295 3.63 7.67 -45.21
CA SER A 295 3.05 7.43 -43.86
C SER A 295 2.13 8.58 -43.44
N ASN A 296 1.10 8.23 -42.63
CA ASN A 296 0.29 9.23 -41.94
C ASN A 296 0.97 9.71 -40.64
N ASN A 297 2.04 9.01 -40.20
CA ASN A 297 2.78 9.40 -39.00
C ASN A 297 3.80 10.50 -39.33
N ILE A 298 3.62 11.68 -38.74
CA ILE A 298 4.44 12.87 -38.99
C ILE A 298 5.94 12.64 -38.75
N TYR A 299 6.30 11.85 -37.73
CA TYR A 299 7.70 11.54 -37.40
C TYR A 299 8.33 10.62 -38.47
N THR A 300 7.59 9.61 -38.93
CA THR A 300 8.03 8.71 -40.00
C THR A 300 8.26 9.47 -41.28
N VAL A 301 7.33 10.36 -41.66
CA VAL A 301 7.45 11.19 -42.88
C VAL A 301 8.61 12.17 -42.76
N CYS A 302 8.78 12.81 -41.62
CA CYS A 302 9.90 13.71 -41.36
C CYS A 302 11.24 12.98 -41.52
N GLY A 303 11.40 11.81 -40.87
CA GLY A 303 12.58 10.95 -40.97
C GLY A 303 12.85 10.49 -42.39
N ALA A 304 11.81 10.12 -43.16
CA ALA A 304 11.93 9.70 -44.53
C ALA A 304 12.46 10.84 -45.44
N TYR A 305 11.92 12.06 -45.31
CA TYR A 305 12.42 13.20 -46.08
C TYR A 305 13.82 13.63 -45.67
N GLN A 306 14.18 13.51 -44.37
CA GLN A 306 15.55 13.74 -43.92
C GLN A 306 16.52 12.77 -44.61
N SER A 307 16.21 11.47 -44.58
CA SER A 307 17.06 10.45 -45.19
C SER A 307 17.11 10.53 -46.71
N LEU A 308 16.00 10.89 -47.35
CA LEU A 308 15.96 11.17 -48.78
C LEU A 308 16.82 12.41 -49.17
N TYR A 309 16.82 13.45 -48.37
CA TYR A 309 17.71 14.59 -48.53
C TYR A 309 19.18 14.15 -48.43
N TYR A 310 19.58 13.41 -47.39
CA TYR A 310 20.94 12.96 -47.24
C TYR A 310 21.36 12.00 -48.37
N LEU A 311 20.51 11.09 -48.80
CA LEU A 311 20.75 10.21 -49.94
C LEU A 311 21.03 10.98 -51.20
N ASN A 312 20.09 11.90 -51.61
CA ASN A 312 20.15 12.55 -52.90
C ASN A 312 21.25 13.63 -52.98
N ARG A 313 21.68 14.23 -51.84
CA ARG A 313 22.80 15.18 -51.86
C ARG A 313 24.16 14.53 -52.18
N THR A 314 24.28 13.22 -51.99
CA THR A 314 25.52 12.48 -52.31
C THR A 314 25.53 11.93 -53.74
N ILE A 315 24.40 11.92 -54.44
CA ILE A 315 24.28 11.44 -55.82
C ILE A 315 24.57 12.59 -56.79
N PRO A 316 25.51 12.43 -57.72
CA PRO A 316 25.77 13.46 -58.73
C PRO A 316 24.50 13.87 -59.49
N ASN A 317 24.36 15.15 -59.76
CA ASN A 317 23.24 15.76 -60.51
C ASN A 317 21.85 15.70 -59.81
N ASN A 318 21.74 15.23 -58.59
CA ASN A 318 20.48 15.15 -57.83
C ASN A 318 20.26 16.33 -56.88
N TYR A 319 21.07 17.40 -56.97
CA TYR A 319 21.01 18.52 -56.00
C TYR A 319 19.63 19.18 -55.91
N ALA A 320 18.96 19.42 -57.05
CA ALA A 320 17.63 20.00 -57.04
C ALA A 320 16.59 19.12 -56.33
N LYS A 321 16.70 17.79 -56.51
CA LYS A 321 15.84 16.81 -55.83
C LYS A 321 16.15 16.77 -54.34
N ALA A 322 17.43 16.84 -53.97
CA ALA A 322 17.82 16.92 -52.56
C ALA A 322 17.22 18.16 -51.87
N MET A 323 17.30 19.33 -52.51
CA MET A 323 16.71 20.55 -51.96
C MET A 323 15.20 20.45 -51.78
N ALA A 324 14.48 19.87 -52.75
CA ALA A 324 13.03 19.63 -52.61
C ALA A 324 12.68 18.73 -51.42
N TYR A 325 13.51 17.73 -51.09
CA TYR A 325 13.35 16.92 -49.90
C TYR A 325 13.71 17.68 -48.61
N CYS A 326 14.71 18.55 -48.69
CA CYS A 326 15.11 19.43 -47.60
C CYS A 326 13.95 20.35 -47.17
N ASP A 327 13.29 21.00 -48.13
CA ASP A 327 12.16 21.89 -47.88
C ASP A 327 11.01 21.14 -47.18
N LYS A 328 10.71 19.93 -47.66
CA LYS A 328 9.70 19.07 -47.01
C LYS A 328 10.11 18.69 -45.60
N PHE A 329 11.35 18.27 -45.38
CA PHE A 329 11.88 17.96 -44.05
C PHE A 329 11.70 19.14 -43.10
N TYR A 330 12.09 20.38 -43.50
CA TYR A 330 11.93 21.54 -42.62
C TYR A 330 10.47 21.90 -42.38
N THR A 331 9.55 21.65 -43.30
CA THR A 331 8.11 21.83 -43.08
C THR A 331 7.59 20.90 -41.97
N TYR A 332 8.02 19.63 -41.98
CA TYR A 332 7.62 18.67 -40.98
C TYR A 332 8.31 18.90 -39.61
N ILE A 333 9.60 19.28 -39.60
CA ILE A 333 10.31 19.57 -38.36
C ILE A 333 9.71 20.79 -37.64
N ASP A 334 9.31 21.85 -38.38
CA ASP A 334 8.64 23.00 -37.79
C ASP A 334 7.31 22.62 -37.14
N SER A 335 6.55 21.73 -37.79
CA SER A 335 5.31 21.19 -37.22
C SER A 335 5.54 20.38 -35.98
N ILE A 336 6.56 19.51 -35.93
CA ILE A 336 6.94 18.73 -34.76
C ILE A 336 7.39 19.65 -33.61
N THR A 337 8.23 20.65 -33.90
CA THR A 337 8.76 21.59 -32.90
C THR A 337 7.63 22.37 -32.20
N LYS A 338 6.58 22.74 -32.93
CA LYS A 338 5.39 23.40 -32.36
C LYS A 338 4.63 22.52 -31.39
N ILE A 339 4.66 21.21 -31.55
CA ILE A 339 4.03 20.22 -30.67
C ILE A 339 4.86 20.05 -29.37
N GLU A 340 6.17 20.36 -29.41
CA GLU A 340 7.13 20.00 -28.35
C GLU A 340 7.56 21.18 -27.47
N HIS A 341 6.96 21.39 -26.32
CA HIS A 341 7.39 22.36 -25.30
C HIS A 341 7.92 21.66 -24.03
N GLY A 342 9.18 21.16 -24.08
CA GLY A 342 9.75 20.33 -23.01
C GLY A 342 9.82 20.96 -21.60
N LYS A 343 10.16 22.27 -21.50
CA LYS A 343 10.37 22.95 -20.20
C LYS A 343 9.10 23.01 -19.32
N GLU A 344 7.94 23.17 -19.95
CA GLU A 344 6.66 23.25 -19.22
C GLU A 344 6.28 21.94 -18.54
N ILE A 345 6.67 20.79 -19.13
CA ILE A 345 6.42 19.46 -18.61
C ILE A 345 7.19 19.19 -17.30
N ILE A 346 8.46 19.63 -17.24
CA ILE A 346 9.28 19.48 -16.03
C ILE A 346 8.66 20.30 -14.90
N ALA A 347 8.32 21.57 -15.16
CA ALA A 347 7.70 22.45 -14.17
C ALA A 347 6.37 21.91 -13.66
N MET A 348 5.56 21.33 -14.54
CA MET A 348 4.31 20.69 -14.17
C MET A 348 4.52 19.50 -13.26
N ARG A 349 5.47 18.61 -13.58
CA ARG A 349 5.78 17.45 -12.74
C ARG A 349 6.32 17.87 -11.36
N GLU A 350 7.24 18.84 -11.33
CA GLU A 350 7.77 19.35 -10.07
C GLU A 350 6.66 19.91 -9.19
N LYS A 351 5.74 20.69 -9.77
CA LYS A 351 4.56 21.19 -9.07
C LYS A 351 3.68 20.05 -8.56
N TYR A 352 3.36 19.07 -9.42
CA TYR A 352 2.53 17.93 -9.06
C TYR A 352 3.19 17.09 -7.94
N ASN A 353 4.48 16.77 -8.09
CA ASN A 353 5.22 16.02 -7.08
C ASN A 353 5.31 16.78 -5.76
N HIS A 354 5.47 18.11 -5.82
CA HIS A 354 5.46 18.94 -4.61
C HIS A 354 4.10 18.91 -3.90
N GLU A 355 3.00 19.05 -4.66
CA GLU A 355 1.64 18.95 -4.12
C GLU A 355 1.35 17.55 -3.56
N LYS A 356 1.77 16.48 -4.28
CA LYS A 356 1.65 15.09 -3.81
C LYS A 356 2.44 14.88 -2.52
N LEU A 357 3.70 15.29 -2.48
CA LEU A 357 4.55 15.19 -1.29
C LEU A 357 3.98 15.98 -0.10
N LEU A 358 3.40 17.16 -0.37
CA LEU A 358 2.76 17.96 0.66
C LEU A 358 1.51 17.25 1.24
N ASN A 359 0.72 16.61 0.37
CA ASN A 359 -0.44 15.83 0.79
C ASN A 359 -0.04 14.56 1.54
N GLU A 360 0.95 13.82 1.07
CA GLU A 360 1.52 12.66 1.79
C GLU A 360 2.05 13.06 3.16
N LYS A 361 2.78 14.19 3.23
CA LYS A 361 3.26 14.73 4.51
C LYS A 361 2.12 15.07 5.46
N LYS A 362 1.03 15.68 4.96
CA LYS A 362 -0.17 15.97 5.77
C LYS A 362 -0.84 14.68 6.25
N THR A 363 -0.97 13.68 5.38
CA THR A 363 -1.54 12.37 5.75
C THR A 363 -0.70 11.69 6.82
N LEU A 364 0.63 11.65 6.63
CA LEU A 364 1.56 11.11 7.63
C LEU A 364 1.54 11.89 8.95
N GLN A 365 1.34 13.21 8.91
CA GLN A 365 1.17 14.01 10.12
C GLN A 365 -0.12 13.62 10.87
N ILE A 366 -1.24 13.48 10.16
CA ILE A 366 -2.51 13.04 10.74
C ILE A 366 -2.39 11.63 11.32
N GLU A 367 -1.78 10.70 10.59
CA GLU A 367 -1.52 9.34 11.07
C GLU A 367 -0.62 9.34 12.32
N ASN A 368 0.47 10.12 12.32
CA ASN A 368 1.33 10.26 13.50
C ASN A 368 0.60 10.87 14.69
N GLU A 369 -0.23 11.89 14.48
CA GLU A 369 -1.06 12.47 15.54
C GLU A 369 -2.05 11.45 16.11
N GLN A 370 -2.68 10.64 15.25
CA GLN A 370 -3.55 9.55 15.68
C GLN A 370 -2.78 8.47 16.46
N ILE A 371 -1.59 8.09 16.00
CA ILE A 371 -0.71 7.16 16.69
C ILE A 371 -0.32 7.71 18.07
N ILE A 372 0.10 8.97 18.16
CA ILE A 372 0.43 9.63 19.43
C ILE A 372 -0.78 9.67 20.36
N GLN A 373 -1.97 10.01 19.85
CA GLN A 373 -3.19 9.99 20.64
C GLN A 373 -3.52 8.58 21.17
N ASN A 374 -3.36 7.56 20.34
CA ASN A 374 -3.56 6.17 20.75
C ASN A 374 -2.55 5.76 21.84
N TYR A 375 -1.28 6.14 21.70
CA TYR A 375 -0.29 5.89 22.77
C TYR A 375 -0.62 6.64 24.06
N LEU A 376 -1.12 7.87 23.98
CA LEU A 376 -1.59 8.61 25.15
C LEU A 376 -2.77 7.91 25.84
N TYR A 377 -3.75 7.43 25.08
CA TYR A 377 -4.86 6.65 25.64
C TYR A 377 -4.39 5.34 26.30
N ILE A 378 -3.48 4.61 25.65
CA ILE A 378 -2.91 3.38 26.21
C ILE A 378 -2.12 3.69 27.47
N SER A 379 -1.27 4.74 27.49
CA SER A 379 -0.51 5.15 28.65
C SER A 379 -1.41 5.58 29.81
N LEU A 380 -2.47 6.34 29.54
CA LEU A 380 -3.46 6.73 30.52
C LEU A 380 -4.17 5.49 31.10
N PHE A 381 -4.53 4.54 30.26
CA PHE A 381 -5.15 3.29 30.68
C PHE A 381 -4.22 2.47 31.59
N ILE A 382 -2.93 2.39 31.25
CA ILE A 382 -1.91 1.74 32.08
C ILE A 382 -1.79 2.43 33.43
N VAL A 383 -1.75 3.76 33.47
CA VAL A 383 -1.70 4.54 34.71
C VAL A 383 -2.91 4.27 35.59
N ILE A 384 -4.11 4.20 34.99
CA ILE A 384 -5.34 3.86 35.72
C ILE A 384 -5.26 2.43 36.29
N ILE A 385 -4.77 1.46 35.52
CA ILE A 385 -4.56 0.08 36.00
C ILE A 385 -3.59 0.07 37.19
N ILE A 386 -2.45 0.76 37.07
CA ILE A 386 -1.45 0.85 38.11
C ILE A 386 -2.07 1.49 39.38
N ALA A 387 -2.79 2.59 39.22
CA ALA A 387 -3.49 3.25 40.33
C ALA A 387 -4.51 2.32 40.99
N CYS A 388 -5.28 1.57 40.19
CA CYS A 388 -6.20 0.53 40.76
C CYS A 388 -5.44 -0.57 41.48
N LEU A 389 -4.33 -1.07 40.98
CA LEU A 389 -3.52 -2.08 41.64
C LEU A 389 -2.91 -1.56 42.94
N ILE A 390 -2.40 -0.32 42.94
CA ILE A 390 -1.90 0.34 44.16
C ILE A 390 -3.01 0.49 45.17
N PHE A 391 -4.20 0.93 44.75
CA PHE A 391 -5.36 1.05 45.62
C PHE A 391 -5.77 -0.31 46.22
N LEU A 392 -5.83 -1.35 45.41
CA LEU A 392 -6.15 -2.71 45.88
C LEU A 392 -5.07 -3.24 46.85
N TYR A 393 -3.81 -2.95 46.53
CA TYR A 393 -2.68 -3.31 47.40
C TYR A 393 -2.74 -2.57 48.73
N GLN A 394 -2.96 -1.25 48.73
CA GLN A 394 -3.13 -0.46 49.98
C GLN A 394 -4.33 -0.97 50.78
N ARG A 395 -5.44 -1.28 50.14
CA ARG A 395 -6.60 -1.87 50.81
C ARG A 395 -6.27 -3.21 51.47
N LYS A 396 -5.46 -4.04 50.80
CA LYS A 396 -4.98 -5.30 51.32
C LYS A 396 -4.03 -5.10 52.53
N LEU A 397 -3.14 -4.10 52.45
CA LEU A 397 -2.25 -3.71 53.55
C LEU A 397 -3.04 -3.25 54.75
N ILE A 398 -4.00 -2.37 54.61
CA ILE A 398 -4.86 -1.89 55.68
C ILE A 398 -5.65 -3.07 56.32
N GLN A 399 -6.12 -4.01 55.51
CA GLN A 399 -6.78 -5.20 56.02
C GLN A 399 -5.82 -6.07 56.83
N LYS A 400 -4.58 -6.29 56.37
CA LYS A 400 -3.54 -7.03 57.10
C LYS A 400 -3.18 -6.32 58.43
N GLU A 401 -3.01 -5.01 58.37
CA GLU A 401 -2.70 -4.19 59.55
C GLU A 401 -3.81 -4.28 60.61
N ARG A 402 -5.09 -4.22 60.21
CA ARG A 402 -6.22 -4.45 61.09
C ARG A 402 -6.22 -5.87 61.67
N THR A 403 -5.85 -6.86 60.87
CA THR A 403 -5.75 -8.25 61.33
C THR A 403 -4.65 -8.40 62.35
N ILE A 404 -3.49 -7.78 62.11
CA ILE A 404 -2.36 -7.77 63.09
C ILE A 404 -2.79 -7.09 64.38
N GLN A 405 -3.41 -5.91 64.29
CA GLN A 405 -3.90 -5.20 65.50
C GLN A 405 -4.90 -6.05 66.31
N MET A 406 -5.83 -6.73 65.60
CA MET A 406 -6.75 -7.65 66.30
C MET A 406 -6.02 -8.84 66.96
N GLN A 407 -4.99 -9.37 66.27
CA GLN A 407 -4.17 -10.46 66.84
C GLN A 407 -3.34 -9.97 68.05
N GLU A 408 -2.76 -8.77 67.97
CA GLU A 408 -2.04 -8.14 69.08
C GLU A 408 -2.95 -7.95 70.31
N GLU A 409 -4.17 -7.43 70.06
CA GLU A 409 -5.13 -7.25 71.16
C GLU A 409 -5.57 -8.61 71.72
N GLN A 410 -5.77 -9.63 70.88
CA GLN A 410 -6.05 -10.99 71.31
C GLN A 410 -4.89 -11.59 72.20
N LEU A 411 -3.66 -11.34 71.72
CA LEU A 411 -2.45 -11.73 72.42
C LEU A 411 -2.38 -11.05 73.80
N ARG A 412 -2.68 -9.75 73.86
CA ARG A 412 -2.73 -8.98 75.06
C ARG A 412 -3.78 -9.52 76.03
N ILE A 413 -4.98 -9.83 75.55
CA ILE A 413 -6.04 -10.43 76.36
C ILE A 413 -5.63 -11.81 76.88
N ASN A 414 -5.02 -12.65 76.07
CA ASN A 414 -4.54 -13.97 76.47
C ASN A 414 -3.42 -13.86 77.47
N ASN A 415 -2.47 -12.93 77.37
CA ASN A 415 -1.42 -12.69 78.36
C ASN A 415 -2.00 -12.24 79.70
N LEU A 416 -3.01 -11.35 79.65
CA LEU A 416 -3.72 -10.99 80.96
C LEU A 416 -4.40 -12.20 81.57
N ARG A 417 -5.06 -13.04 80.77
CA ARG A 417 -5.68 -14.29 81.30
C ARG A 417 -4.66 -15.27 81.84
N ILE A 418 -3.50 -15.38 81.17
CA ILE A 418 -2.40 -16.21 81.71
C ILE A 418 -1.96 -15.69 83.05
N HIS A 419 -1.73 -14.38 83.19
CA HIS A 419 -1.33 -13.75 84.43
C HIS A 419 -2.37 -13.94 85.52
N ASP A 420 -3.67 -13.75 85.21
CA ASP A 420 -4.75 -13.97 86.16
C ASP A 420 -4.81 -15.44 86.63
N ASN A 421 -4.65 -16.38 85.62
CA ASN A 421 -4.59 -17.81 85.98
C ASN A 421 -3.37 -18.16 86.82
N GLU A 422 -2.20 -17.56 86.55
CA GLU A 422 -1.00 -17.73 87.32
C GLU A 422 -1.20 -17.21 88.77
N MET A 423 -1.83 -16.04 88.91
CA MET A 423 -2.18 -15.49 90.22
C MET A 423 -3.13 -16.45 90.97
N GLN A 424 -4.18 -16.96 90.29
CA GLN A 424 -5.11 -17.93 90.90
C GLN A 424 -4.40 -19.24 91.26
N MET A 425 -3.49 -19.71 90.39
CA MET A 425 -2.69 -20.91 90.71
C MET A 425 -1.86 -20.69 91.95
N THR A 426 -1.17 -19.54 92.05
CA THR A 426 -0.36 -19.19 93.20
C THR A 426 -1.23 -19.11 94.46
N GLN A 427 -2.41 -18.47 94.39
CA GLN A 427 -3.35 -18.41 95.51
C GLN A 427 -3.85 -19.81 95.92
N ASN A 428 -4.20 -20.65 94.87
CA ASN A 428 -4.61 -22.01 95.16
C ASN A 428 -3.48 -22.86 95.76
N GLU A 429 -2.23 -22.69 95.33
CA GLU A 429 -1.05 -23.37 95.92
C GLU A 429 -0.85 -22.96 97.34
N VAL A 430 -0.95 -21.66 97.67
CA VAL A 430 -0.90 -21.16 99.06
C VAL A 430 -2.04 -21.74 99.87
N HIS A 431 -3.27 -21.79 99.28
CA HIS A 431 -4.42 -22.39 100.03
C HIS A 431 -4.27 -23.88 100.22
N ILE A 432 -3.76 -24.64 99.24
CA ILE A 432 -3.43 -26.07 99.39
C ILE A 432 -2.37 -26.28 100.49
N MET A 433 -1.34 -25.39 100.50
CA MET A 433 -0.32 -25.46 101.57
C MET A 433 -0.91 -25.22 102.91
N GLN A 434 -1.80 -24.20 103.04
CA GLN A 434 -2.55 -23.95 104.31
C GLN A 434 -3.45 -25.12 104.72
N LEU A 435 -4.15 -25.73 103.74
CA LEU A 435 -4.99 -26.90 103.96
C LEU A 435 -4.17 -28.14 104.34
N SER A 436 -2.96 -28.30 103.72
CA SER A 436 -2.05 -29.40 104.09
C SER A 436 -1.54 -29.28 105.54
N GLU A 437 -1.26 -28.02 106.00
CA GLU A 437 -0.93 -27.74 107.38
C GLU A 437 -2.11 -28.02 108.30
N GLN A 438 -3.35 -27.69 107.92
CA GLN A 438 -4.57 -27.96 108.65
C GLN A 438 -4.91 -29.47 108.69
N LEU A 439 -4.61 -30.22 107.57
CA LEU A 439 -4.82 -31.65 107.44
C LEU A 439 -3.88 -32.40 108.40
N ALA A 440 -2.66 -31.91 108.55
CA ALA A 440 -1.72 -32.47 109.57
C ALA A 440 -2.23 -32.29 110.95
N ALA A 441 -3.23 -31.39 111.18
CA ALA A 441 -3.86 -31.12 112.45
C ALA A 441 -5.27 -31.77 112.63
N ASN A 442 -5.94 -32.24 111.51
CA ASN A 442 -7.31 -32.75 111.61
C ASN A 442 -7.69 -33.66 110.41
N GLU A 443 -8.02 -34.97 110.59
CA GLU A 443 -8.24 -35.98 109.56
C GLU A 443 -9.48 -35.75 108.60
N GLY A 444 -10.29 -34.70 108.81
CA GLY A 444 -11.55 -34.46 108.06
C GLY A 444 -11.46 -33.65 106.76
N LEU A 445 -10.28 -33.15 106.38
CA LEU A 445 -10.10 -32.18 105.27
C LEU A 445 -9.57 -32.77 103.95
N HIS A 446 -9.50 -34.09 103.82
CA HIS A 446 -8.89 -34.76 102.66
C HIS A 446 -9.69 -34.59 101.36
N GLU A 447 -11.02 -34.51 101.41
CA GLU A 447 -11.90 -34.36 100.24
C GLU A 447 -11.79 -32.98 99.54
N THR A 448 -11.72 -31.93 100.39
CA THR A 448 -11.59 -30.55 99.89
C THR A 448 -10.22 -30.25 99.25
N MET A 449 -9.16 -30.90 99.72
CA MET A 449 -7.83 -30.83 99.12
C MET A 449 -7.82 -31.48 97.76
N MET A 450 -8.46 -32.60 97.54
CA MET A 450 -8.53 -33.28 96.23
C MET A 450 -9.30 -32.47 95.23
N GLU A 451 -10.37 -31.79 95.57
CA GLU A 451 -11.11 -30.89 94.67
C GLU A 451 -10.28 -29.67 94.21
N GLN A 452 -9.57 -29.03 95.13
CA GLN A 452 -8.69 -27.89 94.83
C GLN A 452 -7.47 -28.34 94.06
N GLN A 453 -6.87 -29.48 94.26
CA GLN A 453 -5.79 -30.06 93.49
C GLN A 453 -6.25 -30.34 92.05
N ASN A 454 -7.47 -30.83 91.83
CA ASN A 454 -8.07 -31.05 90.52
C ASN A 454 -8.32 -29.72 89.81
N GLY A 455 -8.84 -28.68 90.49
CA GLY A 455 -9.01 -27.34 89.97
C GLY A 455 -7.69 -26.69 89.53
N LEU A 456 -6.62 -26.86 90.36
CA LEU A 456 -5.26 -26.38 89.97
C LEU A 456 -4.73 -27.11 88.74
N ASN A 457 -4.92 -28.38 88.60
CA ASN A 457 -4.50 -29.17 87.48
C ASN A 457 -5.26 -28.73 86.21
N GLU A 458 -6.54 -28.41 86.29
CA GLU A 458 -7.34 -27.88 85.19
C GLU A 458 -6.87 -26.47 84.77
N LEU A 459 -6.57 -25.60 85.77
CA LEU A 459 -5.98 -24.26 85.47
C LEU A 459 -4.60 -24.35 84.82
N LYS A 460 -3.74 -25.27 85.25
CA LYS A 460 -2.44 -25.56 84.66
C LYS A 460 -2.61 -25.96 83.11
N ARG A 461 -3.63 -26.83 82.89
CA ARG A 461 -3.95 -27.28 81.53
C ARG A 461 -4.46 -26.13 80.66
N LYS A 462 -5.34 -25.27 81.14
CA LYS A 462 -5.84 -24.07 80.43
C LYS A 462 -4.70 -23.08 80.15
N ASN A 463 -3.83 -22.85 81.13
CA ASN A 463 -2.67 -21.95 80.96
C ASN A 463 -1.70 -22.49 79.94
N LYS A 464 -1.42 -23.79 79.87
CA LYS A 464 -0.57 -24.42 78.88
C LYS A 464 -1.17 -24.28 77.45
N ASN A 465 -2.47 -24.44 77.34
CA ASN A 465 -3.16 -24.25 76.00
C ASN A 465 -3.10 -22.78 75.53
N LEU A 466 -3.32 -21.80 76.41
CA LEU A 466 -3.19 -20.40 76.18
C LEU A 466 -1.77 -20.01 75.78
N GLN A 467 -0.75 -20.59 76.46
CA GLN A 467 0.65 -20.37 76.06
C GLN A 467 0.95 -20.90 74.69
N GLN A 468 0.43 -22.08 74.31
CA GLN A 468 0.59 -22.61 72.92
C GLN A 468 -0.09 -21.74 71.89
N GLU A 469 -1.29 -21.25 72.16
CA GLU A 469 -2.01 -20.34 71.27
C GLU A 469 -1.27 -19.00 71.10
N THR A 470 -0.69 -18.48 72.18
CA THR A 470 0.13 -17.27 72.17
C THR A 470 1.41 -17.45 71.36
N ILE A 471 2.10 -18.58 71.43
CA ILE A 471 3.29 -18.89 70.63
C ILE A 471 2.92 -18.97 69.13
N LEU A 472 1.80 -19.62 68.86
CA LEU A 472 1.32 -19.71 67.42
C LEU A 472 0.99 -18.33 66.84
N LEU A 473 0.33 -17.46 67.60
CA LEU A 473 0.07 -16.07 67.22
C LEU A 473 1.36 -15.28 67.02
N GLN A 474 2.36 -15.45 67.92
CA GLN A 474 3.67 -14.79 67.74
C GLN A 474 4.40 -15.26 66.47
N GLN A 475 4.36 -16.57 66.18
CA GLN A 475 4.95 -17.12 64.94
C GLN A 475 4.28 -16.57 63.72
N ASN A 476 2.95 -16.52 63.63
CA ASN A 476 2.19 -15.94 62.52
C ASN A 476 2.49 -14.45 62.37
N MET A 477 2.59 -13.68 63.41
CA MET A 477 2.96 -12.26 63.37
C MET A 477 4.39 -12.06 62.83
N ALA A 478 5.35 -12.88 63.23
CA ALA A 478 6.72 -12.83 62.73
C ALA A 478 6.78 -13.14 61.23
N GLU A 479 6.06 -14.14 60.73
CA GLU A 479 5.96 -14.51 59.34
C GLU A 479 5.31 -13.37 58.50
N TYR A 480 4.24 -12.76 58.98
CA TYR A 480 3.62 -11.60 58.35
C TYR A 480 4.57 -10.39 58.31
N SER A 481 5.32 -10.14 59.37
CA SER A 481 6.30 -9.03 59.44
C SER A 481 7.47 -9.25 58.46
N GLN A 482 7.96 -10.48 58.33
CA GLN A 482 9.02 -10.85 57.41
C GLN A 482 8.57 -10.71 55.95
N ASN A 483 7.41 -11.24 55.61
CA ASN A 483 6.83 -11.12 54.28
C ASN A 483 6.58 -9.64 53.87
N MET A 484 6.23 -8.79 54.83
CA MET A 484 6.06 -7.35 54.61
C MET A 484 7.39 -6.63 54.38
N GLN A 485 8.45 -7.01 55.11
CA GLN A 485 9.80 -6.47 54.89
C GLN A 485 10.42 -6.90 53.56
N GLU A 486 10.18 -8.14 53.14
CA GLU A 486 10.64 -8.64 51.84
C GLU A 486 9.92 -7.93 50.68
N THR A 487 8.65 -7.65 50.84
CA THR A 487 7.87 -6.89 49.82
C THR A 487 8.30 -5.42 49.74
N LEU A 488 8.68 -4.81 50.86
CA LEU A 488 9.22 -3.44 50.92
C LEU A 488 10.66 -3.31 50.37
N LYS A 489 11.45 -4.38 50.42
CA LYS A 489 12.81 -4.42 49.85
C LYS A 489 12.83 -4.69 48.35
N ALA A 490 11.73 -5.20 47.77
CA ALA A 490 11.59 -5.49 46.36
C ALA A 490 11.01 -4.30 45.54
N GLN A 491 10.64 -3.21 46.19
CA GLN A 491 10.33 -1.91 45.61
C GLN A 491 11.55 -0.98 45.73
#